data_54707c21fcd615cc15392df737ac8528
#
_entry.id   54707c21fcd615cc15392df737ac8528
#
_cell.length_a   1.000
_cell.length_b   1.000
_cell.length_c   1.000
_cell.angle_alpha   90.00
_cell.angle_beta   90.00
_cell.angle_gamma   90.00
#
_symmetry.space_group_name_H-M   'P 1'
#
loop_
_entity.id
_entity.type
_entity.pdbx_description
1 polymer ?
#
loop_
_entity_poly.entity_id
_entity_poly.type
_entity_poly.pdbx_seq_one_letter_code
_entity_poly.pdbx_strand_id
1 'polypeptide(L)'
;GEYRTSRRTHRSFLVDGHPTNILRTDARTAHGRYDVSASSMFIPACEGFGYEGRDDAARLRLRLKAGETKRFTLAGAVCTTRDFSDPYSESERQVIYIAHESVDRVLAGHRRLWDEMWQGDIEIEGDDEAQRVVRFALYNLYASCRAGSRLSIPPMGLSSQGYNGHIFWGAELWMYPPMLLLNEGIARSMVDYRTDRLAAARRRASAYGYRGVMFPWESDWFGEESTPTWAITGPMEHHITADVGIAAWNYYCVTRDREWLRTTGWPLLKEIAAFWVSRVVRNDDGSYSIAGVVGADEYAMNVTDNAFTNGAAKVVLCNAVEAARACGEKAPVLWSDIADGLRILRDDAGVTLEYAGYAGQQIKQADVNLLGYPLGVVTDRGLLLRDLAYYDAKIDRV
;
A
#
# COMPACT_ATOMS: atom_id res chain seq x y z
N GLY A 1 -13.95 -9.57 -1.89
CA GLY A 1 -13.58 -10.65 -2.80
C GLY A 1 -14.72 -11.61 -3.02
N GLU A 2 -14.95 -11.99 -4.25
CA GLU A 2 -15.96 -12.97 -4.59
C GLU A 2 -15.40 -14.39 -4.46
N TYR A 3 -16.22 -15.31 -3.96
CA TYR A 3 -15.90 -16.73 -3.85
C TYR A 3 -16.75 -17.54 -4.84
N ARG A 4 -16.14 -18.47 -5.53
CA ARG A 4 -16.87 -19.40 -6.41
C ARG A 4 -17.71 -20.39 -5.63
N THR A 5 -17.13 -20.93 -4.54
CA THR A 5 -17.77 -21.92 -3.68
C THR A 5 -17.42 -21.63 -2.26
N SER A 6 -18.36 -21.81 -1.34
CA SER A 6 -18.09 -21.84 0.07
C SER A 6 -18.82 -23.03 0.71
N ARG A 7 -18.18 -23.66 1.67
CA ARG A 7 -18.74 -24.73 2.47
C ARG A 7 -18.49 -24.44 3.95
N ARG A 8 -19.50 -24.55 4.77
CA ARG A 8 -19.38 -24.47 6.22
C ARG A 8 -19.57 -25.84 6.83
N THR A 9 -18.74 -26.19 7.79
CA THR A 9 -18.71 -27.51 8.42
C THR A 9 -18.46 -27.34 9.90
N HIS A 10 -19.27 -27.99 10.74
CA HIS A 10 -19.01 -28.15 12.15
C HIS A 10 -18.37 -29.51 12.41
N ARG A 11 -17.30 -29.53 13.21
CA ARG A 11 -16.58 -30.73 13.60
C ARG A 11 -16.47 -30.82 15.12
N SER A 12 -16.72 -32.00 15.67
CA SER A 12 -16.53 -32.30 17.09
C SER A 12 -15.67 -33.54 17.23
N PHE A 13 -14.62 -33.44 18.03
CA PHE A 13 -13.68 -34.55 18.28
C PHE A 13 -12.99 -34.33 19.65
N LEU A 14 -12.16 -35.28 20.07
CA LEU A 14 -11.39 -35.18 21.30
C LEU A 14 -9.93 -34.87 20.95
N VAL A 15 -9.35 -33.88 21.65
CA VAL A 15 -7.91 -33.62 21.65
C VAL A 15 -7.42 -33.84 23.07
N ASP A 16 -6.56 -34.80 23.27
CA ASP A 16 -6.04 -35.20 24.59
C ASP A 16 -7.15 -35.38 25.65
N GLY A 17 -8.28 -35.99 25.23
CA GLY A 17 -9.44 -36.24 26.08
C GLY A 17 -10.38 -35.02 26.27
N HIS A 18 -10.05 -33.86 25.74
CA HIS A 18 -10.86 -32.64 25.82
C HIS A 18 -11.77 -32.46 24.60
N PRO A 19 -13.09 -32.23 24.80
CA PRO A 19 -14.00 -31.95 23.69
C PRO A 19 -13.59 -30.70 22.94
N THR A 20 -13.34 -30.84 21.64
CA THR A 20 -12.93 -29.78 20.74
C THR A 20 -13.99 -29.60 19.67
N ASN A 21 -14.53 -28.41 19.56
CA ASN A 21 -15.63 -28.08 18.66
C ASN A 21 -15.20 -26.93 17.73
N ILE A 22 -15.07 -27.20 16.45
CA ILE A 22 -14.61 -26.23 15.45
C ILE A 22 -15.71 -26.00 14.43
N LEU A 23 -16.00 -24.74 14.17
CA LEU A 23 -16.75 -24.31 13.00
C LEU A 23 -15.75 -23.86 11.96
N ARG A 24 -15.73 -24.52 10.80
CA ARG A 24 -14.84 -24.21 9.67
C ARG A 24 -15.65 -23.76 8.45
N THR A 25 -15.17 -22.72 7.79
CA THR A 25 -15.70 -22.26 6.50
C THR A 25 -14.59 -22.34 5.47
N ASP A 26 -14.80 -23.15 4.45
CA ASP A 26 -13.89 -23.33 3.33
C ASP A 26 -14.46 -22.62 2.10
N ALA A 27 -13.60 -21.92 1.37
CA ALA A 27 -14.00 -21.19 0.18
C ALA A 27 -12.89 -21.21 -0.87
N ARG A 28 -13.26 -21.02 -2.13
CA ARG A 28 -12.33 -20.83 -3.23
C ARG A 28 -12.59 -19.50 -3.89
N THR A 29 -11.53 -18.71 -4.12
CA THR A 29 -11.65 -17.40 -4.75
C THR A 29 -12.25 -17.51 -6.16
N ALA A 30 -12.95 -16.46 -6.63
CA ALA A 30 -13.65 -16.44 -7.91
C ALA A 30 -12.75 -16.82 -9.10
N HIS A 31 -11.48 -16.42 -9.06
CA HIS A 31 -10.50 -16.78 -10.09
C HIS A 31 -9.87 -18.17 -9.88
N GLY A 32 -10.26 -18.93 -8.85
CA GLY A 32 -9.80 -20.27 -8.57
C GLY A 32 -8.31 -20.35 -8.18
N ARG A 33 -7.67 -19.23 -7.84
CA ARG A 33 -6.24 -19.15 -7.54
C ARG A 33 -5.89 -19.52 -6.10
N TYR A 34 -6.82 -19.26 -5.16
CA TYR A 34 -6.61 -19.54 -3.75
C TYR A 34 -7.77 -20.30 -3.16
N ASP A 35 -7.43 -21.29 -2.35
CA ASP A 35 -8.33 -21.87 -1.38
C ASP A 35 -8.13 -21.13 -0.06
N VAL A 36 -9.22 -20.88 0.65
CA VAL A 36 -9.26 -20.15 1.91
C VAL A 36 -10.00 -21.02 2.92
N SER A 37 -9.47 -21.14 4.11
CA SER A 37 -10.14 -21.80 5.22
C SER A 37 -10.11 -20.91 6.45
N ALA A 38 -11.28 -20.71 7.06
CA ALA A 38 -11.47 -19.97 8.30
C ALA A 38 -12.03 -20.92 9.34
N SER A 39 -11.26 -21.20 10.38
CA SER A 39 -11.70 -22.00 11.53
C SER A 39 -11.92 -21.13 12.75
N SER A 40 -12.93 -21.47 13.55
CA SER A 40 -13.21 -20.81 14.83
C SER A 40 -13.67 -21.80 15.89
N MET A 41 -13.35 -21.53 17.16
CA MET A 41 -13.81 -22.30 18.30
C MET A 41 -14.01 -21.43 19.54
N PHE A 42 -14.96 -21.82 20.39
CA PHE A 42 -15.11 -21.26 21.72
C PHE A 42 -14.20 -21.96 22.72
N ILE A 43 -13.47 -21.18 23.50
CA ILE A 43 -12.61 -21.64 24.59
C ILE A 43 -13.22 -21.08 25.89
N PRO A 44 -13.98 -21.90 26.66
CA PRO A 44 -14.49 -21.47 27.96
C PRO A 44 -13.36 -21.44 29.00
N ALA A 45 -13.35 -20.39 29.83
CA ALA A 45 -12.38 -20.26 30.91
C ALA A 45 -12.80 -20.96 32.23
N CYS A 46 -14.01 -21.49 32.29
CA CYS A 46 -14.56 -22.20 33.46
C CYS A 46 -15.70 -23.15 33.08
N GLU A 47 -16.11 -23.99 34.00
CA GLU A 47 -17.26 -24.89 33.82
C GLU A 47 -18.59 -24.14 33.72
N GLY A 48 -19.65 -24.86 33.29
CA GLY A 48 -21.02 -24.34 33.22
C GLY A 48 -21.39 -23.68 31.90
N PHE A 49 -20.64 -23.94 30.83
CA PHE A 49 -21.02 -23.64 29.48
C PHE A 49 -21.64 -24.85 28.77
N GLY A 50 -22.74 -24.64 28.08
CA GLY A 50 -23.30 -25.61 27.14
C GLY A 50 -22.89 -25.26 25.74
N TYR A 51 -22.50 -26.25 24.95
CA TYR A 51 -22.17 -26.08 23.55
C TYR A 51 -23.19 -26.78 22.65
N GLU A 52 -23.64 -26.14 21.61
CA GLU A 52 -24.48 -26.71 20.56
C GLU A 52 -23.90 -26.39 19.20
N GLY A 53 -23.46 -27.42 18.48
CA GLY A 53 -22.96 -27.33 17.12
C GLY A 53 -23.98 -27.85 16.11
N ARG A 54 -24.08 -27.16 14.98
CA ARG A 54 -24.80 -27.59 13.78
C ARG A 54 -23.85 -27.48 12.58
N ASP A 55 -24.24 -28.00 11.46
CA ASP A 55 -23.39 -28.02 10.26
C ASP A 55 -22.91 -26.62 9.80
N ASP A 56 -23.67 -25.60 10.14
CA ASP A 56 -23.42 -24.22 9.69
C ASP A 56 -23.29 -23.21 10.83
N ALA A 57 -23.43 -23.62 12.09
CA ALA A 57 -23.40 -22.71 13.25
C ALA A 57 -22.88 -23.39 14.51
N ALA A 58 -22.30 -22.57 15.39
CA ALA A 58 -21.91 -22.97 16.73
C ALA A 58 -22.50 -21.97 17.74
N ARG A 59 -23.07 -22.49 18.84
CA ARG A 59 -23.63 -21.69 19.91
C ARG A 59 -23.00 -22.05 21.24
N LEU A 60 -22.59 -21.04 21.98
CA LEU A 60 -22.18 -21.15 23.35
C LEU A 60 -23.35 -20.72 24.26
N ARG A 61 -23.84 -21.61 25.09
CA ARG A 61 -24.90 -21.30 26.07
C ARG A 61 -24.29 -21.17 27.46
N LEU A 62 -24.68 -20.15 28.17
CA LEU A 62 -24.25 -19.94 29.55
C LEU A 62 -25.42 -19.48 30.39
N ARG A 63 -25.37 -19.81 31.70
CA ARG A 63 -26.29 -19.28 32.69
C ARG A 63 -25.50 -18.44 33.68
N LEU A 64 -26.00 -17.25 33.97
CA LEU A 64 -25.41 -16.31 34.92
C LEU A 64 -26.37 -16.09 36.07
N LYS A 65 -25.86 -16.09 37.29
CA LYS A 65 -26.54 -15.61 38.48
C LYS A 65 -26.31 -14.09 38.59
N ALA A 66 -27.14 -13.44 39.40
CA ALA A 66 -26.92 -12.02 39.67
C ALA A 66 -25.53 -11.79 40.29
N GLY A 67 -24.76 -10.86 39.73
CA GLY A 67 -23.39 -10.56 40.14
C GLY A 67 -22.32 -11.54 39.64
N GLU A 68 -22.69 -12.62 38.93
CA GLU A 68 -21.73 -13.59 38.37
C GLU A 68 -21.15 -13.07 37.06
N THR A 69 -19.83 -13.25 36.89
CA THR A 69 -19.11 -12.97 35.63
C THR A 69 -18.52 -14.28 35.09
N LYS A 70 -18.76 -14.57 33.82
CA LYS A 70 -18.11 -15.69 33.10
C LYS A 70 -17.32 -15.17 31.93
N ARG A 71 -16.14 -15.73 31.74
CA ARG A 71 -15.26 -15.39 30.60
C ARG A 71 -15.22 -16.56 29.64
N PHE A 72 -15.21 -16.24 28.35
CA PHE A 72 -14.91 -17.16 27.28
C PHE A 72 -14.13 -16.41 26.18
N THR A 73 -13.44 -17.15 25.34
CA THR A 73 -12.73 -16.63 24.19
C THR A 73 -13.30 -17.25 22.92
N LEU A 74 -13.47 -16.46 21.88
CA LEU A 74 -13.66 -16.94 20.52
C LEU A 74 -12.32 -16.84 19.83
N ALA A 75 -11.68 -17.99 19.57
CA ALA A 75 -10.47 -18.08 18.76
C ALA A 75 -10.83 -18.26 17.28
N GLY A 76 -10.09 -17.60 16.38
CA GLY A 76 -10.26 -17.74 14.95
C GLY A 76 -8.92 -17.72 14.22
N ALA A 77 -8.83 -18.50 13.13
CA ALA A 77 -7.70 -18.53 12.23
C ALA A 77 -8.18 -18.55 10.78
N VAL A 78 -7.53 -17.76 9.91
CA VAL A 78 -7.79 -17.74 8.47
C VAL A 78 -6.49 -18.10 7.77
N CYS A 79 -6.52 -19.18 6.99
CA CYS A 79 -5.39 -19.69 6.24
C CYS A 79 -5.72 -19.76 4.75
N THR A 80 -4.71 -19.59 3.91
CA THR A 80 -4.86 -19.66 2.44
C THR A 80 -3.76 -20.48 1.81
N THR A 81 -3.99 -20.96 0.59
CA THR A 81 -2.96 -21.65 -0.21
C THR A 81 -1.80 -20.75 -0.65
N ARG A 82 -1.85 -19.46 -0.35
CA ARG A 82 -0.69 -18.57 -0.46
C ARG A 82 0.43 -18.99 0.50
N ASP A 83 0.05 -19.28 1.74
CA ASP A 83 0.99 -19.43 2.85
C ASP A 83 1.13 -20.89 3.29
N PHE A 84 0.11 -21.73 3.01
CA PHE A 84 0.04 -23.13 3.45
C PHE A 84 -0.43 -24.05 2.33
N SER A 85 0.22 -25.18 2.14
CA SER A 85 -0.19 -26.20 1.16
C SER A 85 -1.56 -26.82 1.49
N ASP A 86 -1.89 -26.92 2.79
CA ASP A 86 -3.18 -27.38 3.30
C ASP A 86 -3.77 -26.34 4.28
N PRO A 87 -4.45 -25.29 3.78
CA PRO A 87 -5.03 -24.27 4.63
C PRO A 87 -6.20 -24.78 5.49
N TYR A 88 -6.84 -25.88 5.07
CA TYR A 88 -7.96 -26.49 5.79
C TYR A 88 -7.52 -27.04 7.14
N SER A 89 -6.53 -27.91 7.12
CA SER A 89 -5.97 -28.49 8.35
C SER A 89 -5.20 -27.47 9.17
N GLU A 90 -4.55 -26.50 8.51
CA GLU A 90 -3.76 -25.50 9.22
C GLU A 90 -4.63 -24.53 10.01
N SER A 91 -5.76 -24.08 9.47
CA SER A 91 -6.69 -23.23 10.21
C SER A 91 -7.25 -23.91 11.47
N GLU A 92 -7.51 -25.23 11.40
CA GLU A 92 -7.92 -26.02 12.58
C GLU A 92 -6.77 -26.18 13.59
N ARG A 93 -5.53 -26.49 13.13
CA ARG A 93 -4.36 -26.59 14.03
C ARG A 93 -4.12 -25.31 14.81
N GLN A 94 -4.24 -24.14 14.17
CA GLN A 94 -4.01 -22.87 14.83
C GLN A 94 -5.02 -22.59 15.95
N VAL A 95 -6.32 -22.83 15.76
CA VAL A 95 -7.28 -22.64 16.83
C VAL A 95 -7.14 -23.68 17.95
N ILE A 96 -6.76 -24.92 17.63
CA ILE A 96 -6.43 -25.95 18.62
C ILE A 96 -5.19 -25.55 19.42
N TYR A 97 -4.16 -25.04 18.77
CA TYR A 97 -2.94 -24.55 19.41
C TYR A 97 -3.25 -23.45 20.44
N ILE A 98 -4.11 -22.46 20.08
CA ILE A 98 -4.53 -21.40 21.01
C ILE A 98 -5.19 -21.97 22.26
N ALA A 99 -6.01 -23.01 22.10
CA ALA A 99 -6.67 -23.67 23.22
C ALA A 99 -5.67 -24.42 24.13
N HIS A 100 -4.66 -25.06 23.53
CA HIS A 100 -3.61 -25.80 24.24
C HIS A 100 -2.62 -24.92 25.00
N GLU A 101 -2.14 -23.85 24.32
CA GLU A 101 -1.12 -22.94 24.87
C GLU A 101 -1.66 -21.99 25.92
N SER A 102 -2.95 -21.93 26.13
CA SER A 102 -3.71 -20.93 26.86
C SER A 102 -3.79 -19.56 26.16
N VAL A 103 -4.97 -18.94 26.28
CA VAL A 103 -5.26 -17.61 25.73
C VAL A 103 -4.33 -16.55 26.30
N ASP A 104 -4.02 -16.61 27.60
CA ASP A 104 -3.17 -15.62 28.27
C ASP A 104 -1.75 -15.64 27.74
N ARG A 105 -1.20 -16.83 27.40
CA ARG A 105 0.12 -16.97 26.80
C ARG A 105 0.18 -16.41 25.39
N VAL A 106 -0.85 -16.67 24.59
CA VAL A 106 -0.97 -16.10 23.23
C VAL A 106 -1.06 -14.57 23.30
N LEU A 107 -1.88 -14.03 24.21
CA LEU A 107 -1.99 -12.58 24.43
C LEU A 107 -0.67 -11.96 24.91
N ALA A 108 0.07 -12.64 25.80
CA ALA A 108 1.39 -12.16 26.22
C ALA A 108 2.38 -12.10 25.07
N GLY A 109 2.40 -13.13 24.21
CA GLY A 109 3.20 -13.14 22.99
C GLY A 109 2.83 -12.01 22.03
N HIS A 110 1.52 -11.77 21.84
CA HIS A 110 1.02 -10.68 21.03
C HIS A 110 1.48 -9.30 21.56
N ARG A 111 1.34 -9.06 22.87
CA ARG A 111 1.79 -7.79 23.48
C ARG A 111 3.28 -7.57 23.28
N ARG A 112 4.11 -8.59 23.51
CA ARG A 112 5.56 -8.49 23.29
C ARG A 112 5.90 -8.09 21.84
N LEU A 113 5.24 -8.67 20.84
CA LEU A 113 5.46 -8.30 19.43
C LEU A 113 5.03 -6.86 19.14
N TRP A 114 3.97 -6.37 19.78
CA TRP A 114 3.59 -4.96 19.68
C TRP A 114 4.58 -4.04 20.37
N ASP A 115 5.09 -4.42 21.55
CA ASP A 115 6.13 -3.65 22.25
C ASP A 115 7.41 -3.56 21.41
N GLU A 116 7.77 -4.62 20.69
CA GLU A 116 8.88 -4.61 19.72
C GLU A 116 8.60 -3.64 18.54
N MET A 117 7.39 -3.61 18.00
CA MET A 117 7.03 -2.67 16.92
C MET A 117 7.03 -1.21 17.39
N TRP A 118 6.58 -0.95 18.62
CA TRP A 118 6.56 0.39 19.21
C TRP A 118 7.94 0.93 19.60
N GLN A 119 9.03 0.21 19.34
CA GLN A 119 10.38 0.79 19.40
C GLN A 119 10.54 1.92 18.35
N GLY A 120 9.78 1.88 17.26
CA GLY A 120 9.65 2.97 16.30
C GLY A 120 8.47 3.88 16.68
N ASP A 121 8.65 4.82 17.59
CA ASP A 121 7.62 5.78 18.02
C ASP A 121 8.01 7.23 17.65
N ILE A 122 7.06 8.13 17.72
CA ILE A 122 7.24 9.58 17.64
C ILE A 122 6.66 10.18 18.91
N GLU A 123 7.52 10.77 19.72
CA GLU A 123 7.14 11.43 20.96
C GLU A 123 6.96 12.93 20.75
N ILE A 124 5.84 13.49 21.21
CA ILE A 124 5.49 14.90 21.13
C ILE A 124 5.31 15.41 22.56
N GLU A 125 6.17 16.33 22.97
CA GLU A 125 6.07 16.99 24.27
C GLU A 125 5.19 18.23 24.20
N GLY A 126 4.32 18.40 25.19
CA GLY A 126 3.50 19.63 25.36
C GLY A 126 2.20 19.65 24.58
N ASP A 127 1.87 18.59 23.81
CA ASP A 127 0.60 18.46 23.08
C ASP A 127 0.09 17.03 23.10
N ASP A 128 -0.72 16.68 24.11
CA ASP A 128 -1.28 15.34 24.28
C ASP A 128 -2.27 14.96 23.17
N GLU A 129 -2.91 15.93 22.51
CA GLU A 129 -3.83 15.66 21.42
C GLU A 129 -3.07 15.27 20.15
N ALA A 130 -2.05 16.04 19.78
CA ALA A 130 -1.15 15.71 18.68
C ALA A 130 -0.47 14.35 18.90
N GLN A 131 -0.02 14.06 20.13
CA GLN A 131 0.56 12.76 20.48
C GLN A 131 -0.40 11.59 20.23
N ARG A 132 -1.68 11.73 20.63
CA ARG A 132 -2.69 10.70 20.37
C ARG A 132 -2.97 10.50 18.89
N VAL A 133 -3.05 11.59 18.13
CA VAL A 133 -3.30 11.53 16.67
C VAL A 133 -2.16 10.82 15.97
N VAL A 134 -0.91 11.15 16.30
CA VAL A 134 0.27 10.52 15.71
C VAL A 134 0.34 9.02 16.04
N ARG A 135 0.16 8.64 17.31
CA ARG A 135 0.13 7.21 17.69
C ARG A 135 -1.03 6.45 17.09
N PHE A 136 -2.19 7.07 16.93
CA PHE A 136 -3.31 6.45 16.23
C PHE A 136 -2.98 6.20 14.75
N ALA A 137 -2.34 7.16 14.07
CA ALA A 137 -1.88 7.00 12.70
C ALA A 137 -0.84 5.86 12.58
N LEU A 138 0.19 5.86 13.45
CA LEU A 138 1.21 4.81 13.48
C LEU A 138 0.61 3.43 13.78
N TYR A 139 -0.34 3.34 14.71
CA TYR A 139 -1.05 2.09 14.99
C TYR A 139 -1.72 1.51 13.74
N ASN A 140 -2.41 2.35 12.94
CA ASN A 140 -3.06 1.90 11.72
C ASN A 140 -2.05 1.43 10.67
N LEU A 141 -0.91 2.10 10.52
CA LEU A 141 0.16 1.68 9.63
C LEU A 141 0.77 0.35 10.08
N TYR A 142 1.16 0.23 11.34
CA TYR A 142 1.72 -0.99 11.92
C TYR A 142 0.75 -2.18 11.88
N ALA A 143 -0.55 -1.94 12.09
CA ALA A 143 -1.56 -2.99 12.01
C ALA A 143 -1.74 -3.56 10.60
N SER A 144 -1.47 -2.77 9.56
CA SER A 144 -1.83 -3.09 8.18
C SER A 144 -0.78 -3.90 7.42
N CYS A 145 0.50 -3.82 7.82
CA CYS A 145 1.59 -4.52 7.14
C CYS A 145 2.55 -5.16 8.15
N ARG A 146 3.25 -6.19 7.71
CA ARG A 146 4.25 -6.91 8.51
C ARG A 146 5.57 -7.04 7.74
N ALA A 147 6.67 -6.95 8.48
CA ALA A 147 7.99 -7.26 7.94
C ALA A 147 8.00 -8.67 7.32
N GLY A 148 8.57 -8.79 6.14
CA GLY A 148 8.68 -10.06 5.41
C GLY A 148 7.38 -10.56 4.75
N SER A 149 6.25 -9.85 4.88
CA SER A 149 4.97 -10.25 4.28
C SER A 149 4.96 -10.11 2.74
N ARG A 150 5.82 -9.25 2.20
CA ARG A 150 5.85 -8.86 0.78
C ARG A 150 4.51 -8.25 0.33
N LEU A 151 3.82 -7.59 1.27
CA LEU A 151 2.59 -6.84 1.06
C LEU A 151 2.84 -5.35 1.28
N SER A 152 1.88 -4.53 0.84
CA SER A 152 1.85 -3.09 1.06
C SER A 152 0.61 -2.69 1.87
N ILE A 153 0.43 -1.40 2.10
CA ILE A 153 -0.66 -0.85 2.91
C ILE A 153 -1.73 -0.28 1.99
N PRO A 154 -2.97 -0.81 2.03
CA PRO A 154 -4.09 -0.25 1.27
C PRO A 154 -4.59 1.05 1.90
N PRO A 155 -5.34 1.92 1.16
CA PRO A 155 -5.78 3.23 1.64
C PRO A 155 -6.59 3.19 2.95
N MET A 156 -7.42 2.15 3.11
CA MET A 156 -8.25 1.99 4.30
C MET A 156 -7.59 1.15 5.40
N GLY A 157 -6.36 0.68 5.19
CA GLY A 157 -5.68 -0.21 6.12
C GLY A 157 -6.55 -1.44 6.44
N LEU A 158 -6.79 -1.69 7.73
CA LEU A 158 -7.72 -2.72 8.22
C LEU A 158 -9.07 -2.15 8.69
N SER A 159 -9.31 -0.84 8.52
CA SER A 159 -10.50 -0.18 9.05
C SER A 159 -11.77 -0.44 8.24
N SER A 160 -11.65 -0.72 6.95
CA SER A 160 -12.79 -1.04 6.10
C SER A 160 -12.39 -1.91 4.89
N GLN A 161 -13.42 -2.40 4.15
CA GLN A 161 -13.23 -3.10 2.88
C GLN A 161 -13.23 -2.14 1.67
N GLY A 162 -13.23 -0.83 1.89
CA GLY A 162 -13.13 0.17 0.85
C GLY A 162 -11.89 -0.07 -0.01
N TYR A 163 -12.01 0.15 -1.31
CA TYR A 163 -11.00 -0.12 -2.32
C TYR A 163 -10.49 -1.58 -2.36
N ASN A 164 -11.24 -2.54 -1.80
CA ASN A 164 -10.98 -3.98 -1.84
C ASN A 164 -9.58 -4.42 -1.39
N GLY A 165 -8.87 -3.59 -0.61
CA GLY A 165 -7.48 -3.83 -0.21
C GLY A 165 -6.45 -3.62 -1.32
N HIS A 166 -6.82 -2.95 -2.41
CA HIS A 166 -5.91 -2.59 -3.49
C HIS A 166 -4.91 -1.52 -3.05
N ILE A 167 -3.75 -1.46 -3.71
CA ILE A 167 -2.66 -0.56 -3.37
C ILE A 167 -2.59 0.60 -4.35
N PHE A 168 -2.54 1.81 -3.81
CA PHE A 168 -2.51 3.09 -4.52
C PHE A 168 -1.18 3.82 -4.27
N TRP A 169 -0.97 4.95 -4.94
CA TRP A 169 0.21 5.81 -4.82
C TRP A 169 0.46 6.35 -3.40
N GLY A 170 -0.62 6.51 -2.61
CA GLY A 170 -0.50 6.93 -1.21
C GLY A 170 0.31 5.96 -0.35
N ALA A 171 0.42 4.69 -0.76
CA ALA A 171 1.31 3.74 -0.13
C ALA A 171 2.78 4.18 -0.27
N GLU A 172 3.20 4.61 -1.45
CA GLU A 172 4.59 4.96 -1.77
C GLU A 172 5.01 6.34 -1.24
N LEU A 173 4.14 7.35 -1.36
CA LEU A 173 4.53 8.73 -1.05
C LEU A 173 4.15 9.20 0.35
N TRP A 174 3.16 8.57 0.99
CA TRP A 174 2.63 9.04 2.28
C TRP A 174 2.80 8.02 3.42
N MET A 175 2.47 6.76 3.19
CA MET A 175 2.55 5.71 4.22
C MET A 175 3.96 5.12 4.33
N TYR A 176 4.67 5.05 3.24
CA TYR A 176 6.01 4.47 3.16
C TYR A 176 7.08 5.27 3.91
N PRO A 177 7.19 6.62 3.79
CA PRO A 177 8.25 7.38 4.43
C PRO A 177 8.34 7.18 5.95
N PRO A 178 7.23 7.26 6.74
CA PRO A 178 7.32 6.96 8.16
C PRO A 178 7.73 5.51 8.43
N MET A 179 7.27 4.54 7.64
CA MET A 179 7.70 3.15 7.80
C MET A 179 9.17 2.96 7.49
N LEU A 180 9.71 3.64 6.50
CA LEU A 180 11.13 3.59 6.17
C LEU A 180 12.03 4.06 7.32
N LEU A 181 11.57 5.04 8.09
CA LEU A 181 12.33 5.61 9.21
C LEU A 181 12.12 4.85 10.53
N LEU A 182 10.92 4.28 10.75
CA LEU A 182 10.52 3.71 12.03
C LEU A 182 10.51 2.17 12.04
N ASN A 183 10.32 1.52 10.88
CA ASN A 183 10.28 0.06 10.75
C ASN A 183 10.72 -0.38 9.34
N GLU A 184 12.01 -0.47 9.12
CA GLU A 184 12.62 -0.84 7.84
C GLU A 184 12.07 -2.15 7.27
N GLY A 185 11.75 -3.13 8.11
CA GLY A 185 11.20 -4.41 7.67
C GLY A 185 9.81 -4.29 7.03
N ILE A 186 8.95 -3.38 7.52
CA ILE A 186 7.67 -3.05 6.88
C ILE A 186 7.93 -2.31 5.56
N ALA A 187 8.79 -1.29 5.57
CA ALA A 187 9.14 -0.54 4.36
C ALA A 187 9.68 -1.47 3.26
N ARG A 188 10.54 -2.42 3.63
CA ARG A 188 11.04 -3.45 2.70
C ARG A 188 9.90 -4.26 2.09
N SER A 189 8.93 -4.72 2.90
CA SER A 189 7.77 -5.45 2.41
C SER A 189 6.94 -4.65 1.39
N MET A 190 6.78 -3.34 1.62
CA MET A 190 6.04 -2.47 0.71
C MET A 190 6.73 -2.34 -0.66
N VAL A 191 8.04 -2.18 -0.69
CA VAL A 191 8.80 -2.17 -1.96
C VAL A 191 8.80 -3.54 -2.63
N ASP A 192 8.96 -4.62 -1.86
CA ASP A 192 8.92 -5.98 -2.37
C ASP A 192 7.55 -6.32 -2.98
N TYR A 193 6.44 -5.76 -2.47
CA TYR A 193 5.13 -5.88 -3.11
C TYR A 193 5.16 -5.45 -4.58
N ARG A 194 5.78 -4.32 -4.89
CA ARG A 194 5.87 -3.80 -6.27
C ARG A 194 6.83 -4.63 -7.12
N THR A 195 7.96 -5.02 -6.57
CA THR A 195 8.97 -5.79 -7.31
C THR A 195 8.50 -7.20 -7.67
N ASP A 196 7.71 -7.85 -6.83
CA ASP A 196 7.09 -9.15 -7.12
C ASP A 196 6.09 -9.09 -8.27
N ARG A 197 5.60 -7.89 -8.60
CA ARG A 197 4.55 -7.65 -9.60
C ARG A 197 5.09 -7.03 -10.90
N LEU A 198 6.40 -6.98 -11.06
CA LEU A 198 7.05 -6.45 -12.27
C LEU A 198 6.56 -7.10 -13.57
N ALA A 199 6.25 -8.41 -13.54
CA ALA A 199 5.76 -9.09 -14.73
C ALA A 199 4.40 -8.54 -15.20
N ALA A 200 3.50 -8.19 -14.27
CA ALA A 200 2.22 -7.53 -14.58
C ALA A 200 2.46 -6.11 -15.12
N ALA A 201 3.32 -5.33 -14.48
CA ALA A 201 3.66 -3.98 -14.89
C ALA A 201 4.30 -3.93 -16.29
N ARG A 202 5.14 -4.93 -16.66
CA ARG A 202 5.69 -5.06 -18.02
C ARG A 202 4.61 -5.35 -19.06
N ARG A 203 3.70 -6.30 -18.76
CA ARG A 203 2.57 -6.58 -19.67
C ARG A 203 1.73 -5.34 -19.90
N ARG A 204 1.45 -4.58 -18.84
CA ARG A 204 0.68 -3.34 -18.91
C ARG A 204 1.39 -2.30 -19.78
N ALA A 205 2.68 -2.02 -19.56
CA ALA A 205 3.45 -1.11 -20.39
C ALA A 205 3.38 -1.50 -21.87
N SER A 206 3.60 -2.77 -22.19
CA SER A 206 3.53 -3.30 -23.55
C SER A 206 2.14 -3.16 -24.17
N ALA A 207 1.06 -3.40 -23.41
CA ALA A 207 -0.31 -3.25 -23.88
C ALA A 207 -0.65 -1.81 -24.25
N TYR A 208 -0.04 -0.83 -23.60
CA TYR A 208 -0.16 0.61 -23.93
C TYR A 208 0.86 1.11 -24.94
N GLY A 209 1.71 0.23 -25.48
CA GLY A 209 2.76 0.59 -26.47
C GLY A 209 4.00 1.24 -25.87
N TYR A 210 4.18 1.16 -24.53
CA TYR A 210 5.35 1.69 -23.84
C TYR A 210 6.39 0.60 -23.55
N ARG A 211 7.62 1.04 -23.26
CA ARG A 211 8.72 0.17 -22.83
C ARG A 211 8.80 0.13 -21.30
N GLY A 212 9.58 -0.81 -20.76
CA GLY A 212 9.81 -0.92 -19.34
C GLY A 212 8.58 -1.39 -18.57
N VAL A 213 8.26 -0.72 -17.46
CA VAL A 213 7.15 -1.06 -16.56
C VAL A 213 6.19 0.11 -16.39
N MET A 214 4.90 -0.18 -16.38
CA MET A 214 3.81 0.75 -16.07
C MET A 214 2.99 0.15 -14.93
N PHE A 215 3.13 0.68 -13.74
CA PHE A 215 2.36 0.20 -12.59
C PHE A 215 0.89 0.64 -12.72
N PRO A 216 -0.07 -0.20 -12.24
CA PRO A 216 -1.48 0.16 -12.25
C PRO A 216 -1.78 1.26 -11.25
N TRP A 217 -2.81 2.06 -11.53
CA TRP A 217 -3.32 3.04 -10.58
C TRP A 217 -3.85 2.36 -9.32
N GLU A 218 -4.76 1.41 -9.48
CA GLU A 218 -5.34 0.59 -8.42
C GLU A 218 -4.82 -0.85 -8.54
N SER A 219 -3.74 -1.15 -7.81
CA SER A 219 -3.06 -2.45 -7.91
C SER A 219 -3.77 -3.51 -7.09
N ASP A 220 -4.22 -4.56 -7.74
CA ASP A 220 -4.72 -5.75 -7.06
C ASP A 220 -3.60 -6.62 -6.48
N TRP A 221 -3.99 -7.76 -5.94
CA TRP A 221 -3.07 -8.76 -5.42
C TRP A 221 -2.01 -9.25 -6.43
N PHE A 222 -2.32 -9.27 -7.72
CA PHE A 222 -1.45 -9.74 -8.78
C PHE A 222 -0.66 -8.64 -9.46
N GLY A 223 -0.89 -7.38 -9.09
CA GLY A 223 -0.32 -6.21 -9.74
C GLY A 223 -1.03 -5.84 -11.03
N GLU A 224 -2.24 -6.35 -11.23
CA GLU A 224 -3.09 -5.97 -12.37
C GLU A 224 -3.90 -4.71 -12.03
N GLU A 225 -4.32 -3.99 -13.08
CA GLU A 225 -5.17 -2.82 -12.95
C GLU A 225 -6.58 -3.22 -12.53
N SER A 226 -7.05 -2.69 -11.43
CA SER A 226 -8.37 -3.00 -10.86
C SER A 226 -9.21 -1.77 -10.57
N THR A 227 -8.82 -0.62 -11.13
CA THR A 227 -9.64 0.59 -11.10
C THR A 227 -11.00 0.29 -11.74
N PRO A 228 -12.11 0.72 -11.14
CA PRO A 228 -13.44 0.54 -11.73
C PRO A 228 -13.49 1.07 -13.17
N THR A 229 -14.17 0.35 -14.05
CA THR A 229 -14.16 0.64 -15.50
C THR A 229 -14.73 2.00 -15.89
N TRP A 230 -15.47 2.64 -14.99
CA TRP A 230 -15.99 4.00 -15.18
C TRP A 230 -14.97 5.09 -14.82
N ALA A 231 -13.89 4.76 -14.12
CA ALA A 231 -12.89 5.73 -13.67
C ALA A 231 -11.74 5.81 -14.68
N ILE A 232 -11.56 6.99 -15.28
CA ILE A 232 -10.52 7.26 -16.28
C ILE A 232 -9.11 7.31 -15.65
N THR A 233 -8.99 7.37 -14.35
CA THR A 233 -7.72 7.32 -13.62
C THR A 233 -6.95 6.04 -13.91
N GLY A 234 -7.61 4.89 -13.96
CA GLY A 234 -6.98 3.62 -14.31
C GLY A 234 -6.09 3.67 -15.54
N PRO A 235 -6.57 4.05 -16.72
CA PRO A 235 -5.75 4.15 -17.92
C PRO A 235 -4.83 5.38 -18.00
N MET A 236 -5.07 6.45 -17.26
CA MET A 236 -4.42 7.75 -17.50
C MET A 236 -3.60 8.30 -16.32
N GLU A 237 -3.71 7.78 -15.10
CA GLU A 237 -2.97 8.28 -13.95
C GLU A 237 -1.63 7.54 -13.82
N HIS A 238 -0.60 8.08 -14.49
CA HIS A 238 0.66 7.40 -14.73
C HIS A 238 1.76 7.72 -13.69
N HIS A 239 1.59 8.76 -12.86
CA HIS A 239 2.60 9.16 -11.90
C HIS A 239 2.92 8.06 -10.87
N ILE A 240 1.98 7.14 -10.58
CA ILE A 240 2.22 5.97 -9.74
C ILE A 240 3.50 5.20 -10.13
N THR A 241 3.84 5.16 -11.41
CA THR A 241 5.06 4.50 -11.88
C THR A 241 6.33 5.23 -11.41
N ALA A 242 6.29 6.56 -11.33
CA ALA A 242 7.38 7.34 -10.74
C ALA A 242 7.42 7.19 -9.22
N ASP A 243 6.26 7.21 -8.55
CA ASP A 243 6.14 7.13 -7.10
C ASP A 243 6.76 5.85 -6.55
N VAL A 244 6.54 4.72 -7.23
CA VAL A 244 7.20 3.43 -6.93
C VAL A 244 8.72 3.55 -7.02
N GLY A 245 9.23 4.20 -8.05
CA GLY A 245 10.67 4.40 -8.21
C GLY A 245 11.27 5.35 -7.16
N ILE A 246 10.55 6.38 -6.77
CA ILE A 246 10.94 7.31 -5.70
C ILE A 246 11.04 6.55 -4.36
N ALA A 247 10.03 5.75 -4.02
CA ALA A 247 10.05 4.92 -2.82
C ALA A 247 11.22 3.93 -2.81
N ALA A 248 11.48 3.26 -3.94
CA ALA A 248 12.60 2.33 -4.10
C ALA A 248 13.96 3.03 -3.92
N TRP A 249 14.14 4.21 -4.49
CA TRP A 249 15.38 4.99 -4.32
C TRP A 249 15.56 5.45 -2.88
N ASN A 250 14.49 5.91 -2.24
CA ASN A 250 14.52 6.33 -0.83
C ASN A 250 14.90 5.16 0.09
N TYR A 251 14.47 3.91 -0.22
CA TYR A 251 14.93 2.73 0.51
C TYR A 251 16.45 2.64 0.54
N TYR A 252 17.09 2.72 -0.62
CA TYR A 252 18.55 2.71 -0.69
C TYR A 252 19.19 3.92 -0.01
N CYS A 253 18.61 5.10 -0.15
CA CYS A 253 19.16 6.32 0.47
C CYS A 253 19.22 6.22 1.99
N VAL A 254 18.26 5.56 2.63
CA VAL A 254 18.19 5.39 4.08
C VAL A 254 19.00 4.18 4.54
N THR A 255 18.80 3.01 3.92
CA THR A 255 19.39 1.75 4.40
C THR A 255 20.83 1.56 3.96
N ARG A 256 21.23 2.17 2.83
CA ARG A 256 22.52 1.93 2.17
C ARG A 256 22.77 0.46 1.80
N ASP A 257 21.70 -0.34 1.65
CA ASP A 257 21.78 -1.73 1.22
C ASP A 257 22.20 -1.81 -0.26
N ARG A 258 23.50 -1.94 -0.48
CA ARG A 258 24.09 -2.02 -1.82
C ARG A 258 23.72 -3.31 -2.56
N GLU A 259 23.54 -4.40 -1.83
CA GLU A 259 23.16 -5.67 -2.45
C GLU A 259 21.72 -5.60 -2.96
N TRP A 260 20.81 -5.07 -2.17
CA TRP A 260 19.44 -4.81 -2.60
C TRP A 260 19.40 -3.83 -3.79
N LEU A 261 20.17 -2.75 -3.74
CA LEU A 261 20.22 -1.82 -4.85
C LEU A 261 20.65 -2.54 -6.15
N ARG A 262 21.73 -3.32 -6.09
CA ARG A 262 22.28 -4.02 -7.25
C ARG A 262 21.31 -5.07 -7.81
N THR A 263 20.64 -5.84 -6.94
CA THR A 263 19.84 -7.00 -7.34
C THR A 263 18.37 -6.68 -7.59
N THR A 264 17.85 -5.60 -6.99
CA THR A 264 16.42 -5.27 -7.00
C THR A 264 16.16 -3.81 -7.39
N GLY A 265 16.76 -2.87 -6.67
CA GLY A 265 16.47 -1.44 -6.85
C GLY A 265 16.88 -0.89 -8.21
N TRP A 266 18.11 -1.19 -8.64
CA TRP A 266 18.60 -0.74 -9.94
C TRP A 266 17.84 -1.36 -11.13
N PRO A 267 17.63 -2.68 -11.21
CA PRO A 267 16.77 -3.26 -12.23
C PRO A 267 15.38 -2.63 -12.32
N LEU A 268 14.74 -2.36 -11.18
CA LEU A 268 13.45 -1.68 -11.11
C LEU A 268 13.53 -0.25 -11.69
N LEU A 269 14.46 0.56 -11.19
CA LEU A 269 14.63 1.96 -11.62
C LEU A 269 14.96 2.08 -13.11
N LYS A 270 15.74 1.14 -13.64
CA LYS A 270 16.05 1.07 -15.07
C LYS A 270 14.81 0.84 -15.94
N GLU A 271 13.91 -0.02 -15.51
CA GLU A 271 12.65 -0.27 -16.24
C GLU A 271 11.66 0.88 -16.10
N ILE A 272 11.59 1.52 -14.93
CA ILE A 272 10.80 2.74 -14.74
C ILE A 272 11.34 3.87 -15.65
N ALA A 273 12.65 4.06 -15.71
CA ALA A 273 13.23 5.04 -16.60
C ALA A 273 12.94 4.74 -18.09
N ALA A 274 12.96 3.46 -18.49
CA ALA A 274 12.59 3.05 -19.85
C ALA A 274 11.13 3.38 -20.18
N PHE A 275 10.21 3.27 -19.20
CA PHE A 275 8.83 3.70 -19.36
C PHE A 275 8.75 5.20 -19.64
N TRP A 276 9.33 6.03 -18.78
CA TRP A 276 9.26 7.49 -18.94
C TRP A 276 9.92 7.97 -20.24
N VAL A 277 11.06 7.39 -20.64
CA VAL A 277 11.68 7.67 -21.93
C VAL A 277 10.76 7.37 -23.12
N SER A 278 9.93 6.32 -23.02
CA SER A 278 8.98 5.99 -24.08
C SER A 278 7.65 6.76 -23.99
N ARG A 279 7.38 7.39 -22.83
CA ARG A 279 6.12 8.09 -22.53
C ARG A 279 6.14 9.56 -22.91
N VAL A 280 7.30 10.21 -22.81
CA VAL A 280 7.45 11.64 -23.12
C VAL A 280 7.42 11.91 -24.60
N VAL A 281 6.97 13.11 -24.96
CA VAL A 281 7.02 13.66 -26.33
C VAL A 281 8.03 14.79 -26.35
N ARG A 282 8.96 14.78 -27.30
CA ARG A 282 9.90 15.89 -27.51
C ARG A 282 9.21 16.99 -28.30
N ASN A 283 9.29 18.23 -27.80
CA ASN A 283 8.76 19.43 -28.45
C ASN A 283 9.77 20.03 -29.45
N ASP A 284 9.31 20.91 -30.33
CA ASP A 284 10.14 21.60 -31.34
C ASP A 284 11.21 22.50 -30.69
N ASP A 285 10.95 23.03 -29.50
CA ASP A 285 11.87 23.84 -28.70
C ASP A 285 12.92 23.01 -27.93
N GLY A 286 12.88 21.70 -28.09
CA GLY A 286 13.78 20.75 -27.43
C GLY A 286 13.35 20.34 -26.01
N SER A 287 12.32 20.93 -25.44
CA SER A 287 11.73 20.50 -24.18
C SER A 287 10.93 19.20 -24.34
N TYR A 288 10.44 18.66 -23.21
CA TYR A 288 9.65 17.44 -23.18
C TYR A 288 8.32 17.66 -22.48
N SER A 289 7.26 17.01 -23.02
CA SER A 289 5.91 17.03 -22.49
C SER A 289 5.38 15.63 -22.19
N ILE A 290 4.50 15.50 -21.23
CA ILE A 290 3.68 14.31 -20.99
C ILE A 290 2.22 14.71 -21.25
N ALA A 291 1.63 14.16 -22.32
CA ALA A 291 0.27 14.48 -22.74
C ALA A 291 -0.71 13.38 -22.34
N GLY A 292 -1.98 13.73 -22.15
CA GLY A 292 -3.05 12.78 -21.94
C GLY A 292 -2.91 12.03 -20.62
N VAL A 293 -2.82 12.74 -19.51
CA VAL A 293 -2.75 12.18 -18.16
C VAL A 293 -3.87 12.73 -17.27
N VAL A 294 -4.08 12.02 -16.17
CA VAL A 294 -4.72 12.52 -14.95
C VAL A 294 -3.60 12.69 -13.93
N GLY A 295 -3.56 13.82 -13.21
CA GLY A 295 -2.65 14.05 -12.09
C GLY A 295 -3.26 13.57 -10.77
N ALA A 296 -2.64 13.93 -9.63
CA ALA A 296 -3.24 13.68 -8.33
C ALA A 296 -4.57 14.44 -8.18
N ASP A 297 -4.74 15.58 -8.85
CA ASP A 297 -6.06 16.20 -9.03
C ASP A 297 -6.90 15.46 -10.08
N GLU A 298 -7.74 14.57 -9.61
CA GLU A 298 -8.62 13.78 -10.46
C GLU A 298 -9.74 14.60 -11.14
N TYR A 299 -9.92 15.90 -10.81
CA TYR A 299 -10.83 16.78 -11.55
C TYR A 299 -10.26 17.16 -12.91
N ALA A 300 -8.93 17.13 -13.08
CA ALA A 300 -8.22 17.47 -14.30
C ALA A 300 -7.94 16.22 -15.15
N MET A 301 -8.88 15.87 -16.02
CA MET A 301 -8.80 14.66 -16.85
C MET A 301 -8.20 14.96 -18.23
N ASN A 302 -7.33 14.06 -18.73
CA ASN A 302 -6.73 14.11 -20.07
C ASN A 302 -5.96 15.43 -20.34
N VAL A 303 -5.17 15.86 -19.36
CA VAL A 303 -4.39 17.09 -19.45
C VAL A 303 -2.97 16.83 -19.97
N THR A 304 -2.30 17.91 -20.38
CA THR A 304 -0.90 17.88 -20.83
C THR A 304 -0.04 18.69 -19.88
N ASP A 305 1.18 18.25 -19.62
CA ASP A 305 2.15 18.90 -18.73
C ASP A 305 1.58 19.13 -17.32
N ASN A 306 0.93 18.09 -16.76
CA ASN A 306 0.54 18.11 -15.35
C ASN A 306 1.80 18.25 -14.47
N ALA A 307 1.79 19.23 -13.59
CA ALA A 307 2.95 19.63 -12.81
C ALA A 307 3.48 18.49 -11.93
N PHE A 308 2.61 17.76 -11.24
CA PHE A 308 3.00 16.66 -10.38
C PHE A 308 3.53 15.48 -11.19
N THR A 309 2.83 15.06 -12.25
CA THR A 309 3.28 13.96 -13.12
C THR A 309 4.64 14.25 -13.74
N ASN A 310 4.86 15.48 -14.28
CA ASN A 310 6.12 15.88 -14.83
C ASN A 310 7.23 15.98 -13.77
N GLY A 311 6.91 16.51 -12.59
CA GLY A 311 7.82 16.57 -11.44
C GLY A 311 8.25 15.19 -10.95
N ALA A 312 7.30 14.25 -10.79
CA ALA A 312 7.58 12.88 -10.36
C ALA A 312 8.44 12.13 -11.40
N ALA A 313 8.13 12.27 -12.70
CA ALA A 313 8.93 11.71 -13.78
C ALA A 313 10.36 12.26 -13.78
N LYS A 314 10.54 13.58 -13.58
CA LYS A 314 11.86 14.23 -13.44
C LYS A 314 12.65 13.62 -12.29
N VAL A 315 12.05 13.54 -11.10
CA VAL A 315 12.72 13.01 -9.89
C VAL A 315 13.14 11.56 -10.09
N VAL A 316 12.28 10.69 -10.61
CA VAL A 316 12.62 9.27 -10.77
C VAL A 316 13.68 9.04 -11.84
N LEU A 317 13.71 9.84 -12.91
CA LEU A 317 14.80 9.79 -13.91
C LEU A 317 16.14 10.20 -13.30
N CYS A 318 16.18 11.26 -12.49
CA CYS A 318 17.37 11.65 -11.74
C CYS A 318 17.82 10.52 -10.78
N ASN A 319 16.88 9.92 -10.05
CA ASN A 319 17.14 8.81 -9.14
C ASN A 319 17.72 7.59 -9.89
N ALA A 320 17.23 7.30 -11.09
CA ALA A 320 17.74 6.22 -11.92
C ALA A 320 19.19 6.49 -12.40
N VAL A 321 19.53 7.75 -12.70
CA VAL A 321 20.93 8.15 -13.03
C VAL A 321 21.85 7.93 -11.82
N GLU A 322 21.42 8.36 -10.64
CA GLU A 322 22.21 8.15 -9.40
C GLU A 322 22.34 6.67 -9.03
N ALA A 323 21.27 5.88 -9.23
CA ALA A 323 21.30 4.44 -9.00
C ALA A 323 22.30 3.73 -9.95
N ALA A 324 22.33 4.12 -11.22
CA ALA A 324 23.34 3.61 -12.16
C ALA A 324 24.76 3.91 -11.65
N ARG A 325 25.02 5.16 -11.24
CA ARG A 325 26.31 5.57 -10.69
C ARG A 325 26.68 4.76 -9.44
N ALA A 326 25.73 4.56 -8.52
CA ALA A 326 25.94 3.79 -7.30
C ALA A 326 26.23 2.30 -7.56
N CYS A 327 25.74 1.76 -8.68
CA CYS A 327 26.02 0.41 -9.17
C CYS A 327 27.26 0.30 -10.04
N GLY A 328 27.97 1.41 -10.33
CA GLY A 328 29.12 1.43 -11.23
C GLY A 328 28.73 1.30 -12.71
N GLU A 329 27.48 1.55 -13.05
CA GLU A 329 26.96 1.55 -14.42
C GLU A 329 26.84 2.98 -14.98
N LYS A 330 26.73 3.07 -16.31
CA LYS A 330 26.53 4.35 -17.00
C LYS A 330 25.08 4.49 -17.46
N ALA A 331 24.38 5.49 -16.92
CA ALA A 331 23.06 5.84 -17.41
C ALA A 331 23.13 6.47 -18.82
N PRO A 332 22.11 6.24 -19.68
CA PRO A 332 21.97 6.99 -20.93
C PRO A 332 21.82 8.50 -20.66
N VAL A 333 22.55 9.34 -21.44
CA VAL A 333 22.47 10.81 -21.31
C VAL A 333 21.02 11.31 -21.49
N LEU A 334 20.26 10.67 -22.37
CA LEU A 334 18.86 10.99 -22.62
C LEU A 334 17.98 11.04 -21.34
N TRP A 335 18.33 10.29 -20.29
CA TRP A 335 17.56 10.35 -19.03
C TRP A 335 17.69 11.69 -18.33
N SER A 336 18.90 12.23 -18.29
CA SER A 336 19.15 13.58 -17.77
C SER A 336 18.55 14.65 -18.69
N ASP A 337 18.68 14.50 -19.99
CA ASP A 337 18.11 15.45 -20.97
C ASP A 337 16.58 15.55 -20.80
N ILE A 338 15.89 14.42 -20.65
CA ILE A 338 14.45 14.41 -20.40
C ILE A 338 14.13 15.02 -19.04
N ALA A 339 14.83 14.63 -17.97
CA ALA A 339 14.60 15.14 -16.63
C ALA A 339 14.75 16.67 -16.59
N ASP A 340 15.74 17.22 -17.26
CA ASP A 340 15.98 18.66 -17.29
C ASP A 340 14.99 19.41 -18.20
N GLY A 341 14.55 18.78 -19.29
CA GLY A 341 13.66 19.36 -20.28
C GLY A 341 12.18 19.18 -20.03
N LEU A 342 11.74 18.38 -19.01
CA LEU A 342 10.33 18.25 -18.64
C LEU A 342 9.75 19.57 -18.17
N ARG A 343 8.62 19.98 -18.77
CA ARG A 343 7.97 21.27 -18.53
C ARG A 343 7.27 21.29 -17.17
N ILE A 344 7.55 22.35 -16.40
CA ILE A 344 6.77 22.79 -15.24
C ILE A 344 6.40 24.24 -15.54
N LEU A 345 5.15 24.48 -15.90
CA LEU A 345 4.67 25.73 -16.45
C LEU A 345 4.38 26.76 -15.36
N ARG A 346 4.47 28.03 -15.71
CA ARG A 346 4.10 29.15 -14.83
C ARG A 346 3.35 30.21 -15.63
N ASP A 347 2.47 30.92 -14.93
CA ASP A 347 1.81 32.11 -15.48
C ASP A 347 2.69 33.36 -15.39
N ASP A 348 2.19 34.47 -15.92
CA ASP A 348 2.88 35.77 -15.91
C ASP A 348 3.05 36.35 -14.48
N ALA A 349 2.26 35.90 -13.51
CA ALA A 349 2.40 36.26 -12.10
C ALA A 349 3.43 35.38 -11.36
N GLY A 350 3.98 34.37 -12.04
CA GLY A 350 4.96 33.44 -11.53
C GLY A 350 4.34 32.34 -10.67
N VAL A 351 3.03 32.13 -10.73
CA VAL A 351 2.35 30.98 -10.12
C VAL A 351 2.61 29.75 -10.98
N THR A 352 2.94 28.62 -10.37
CA THR A 352 3.08 27.36 -11.09
C THR A 352 1.71 26.86 -11.53
N LEU A 353 1.57 26.54 -12.81
CA LEU A 353 0.32 26.01 -13.39
C LEU A 353 0.21 24.53 -13.12
N GLU A 354 -1.00 24.09 -12.80
CA GLU A 354 -1.27 22.67 -12.55
C GLU A 354 -1.11 21.81 -13.81
N TYR A 355 -1.46 22.36 -14.98
CA TYR A 355 -1.26 21.75 -16.30
C TYR A 355 -1.30 22.83 -17.41
N ALA A 356 -0.97 22.46 -18.62
CA ALA A 356 -1.03 23.36 -19.77
C ALA A 356 -2.48 23.83 -20.03
N GLY A 357 -2.70 25.14 -19.94
CA GLY A 357 -4.02 25.75 -20.11
C GLY A 357 -4.86 25.84 -18.84
N TYR A 358 -4.31 25.54 -17.67
CA TYR A 358 -4.99 25.79 -16.39
C TYR A 358 -5.27 27.28 -16.24
N ALA A 359 -6.51 27.63 -15.94
CA ALA A 359 -6.99 29.01 -15.84
C ALA A 359 -7.66 29.32 -14.49
N GLY A 360 -7.30 28.60 -13.43
CA GLY A 360 -7.79 28.83 -12.08
C GLY A 360 -9.08 28.08 -11.73
N GLN A 361 -9.33 26.96 -12.37
CA GLN A 361 -10.43 26.06 -12.04
C GLN A 361 -10.32 25.56 -10.60
N GLN A 362 -11.44 25.12 -10.04
CA GLN A 362 -11.47 24.42 -8.76
C GLN A 362 -10.73 23.08 -8.88
N ILE A 363 -10.00 22.71 -7.85
CA ILE A 363 -9.21 21.49 -7.76
C ILE A 363 -9.68 20.61 -6.61
N LYS A 364 -9.53 19.30 -6.76
CA LYS A 364 -9.73 18.32 -5.68
C LYS A 364 -8.49 18.22 -4.80
N GLN A 365 -7.31 18.20 -5.41
CA GLN A 365 -6.00 18.11 -4.76
C GLN A 365 -5.02 19.09 -5.44
N ALA A 366 -4.09 19.66 -4.67
CA ALA A 366 -3.15 20.65 -5.19
C ALA A 366 -1.88 19.97 -5.72
N ASP A 367 -1.88 19.49 -6.95
CA ASP A 367 -0.75 18.86 -7.64
C ASP A 367 0.54 19.70 -7.55
N VAL A 368 0.42 21.01 -7.71
CA VAL A 368 1.56 21.94 -7.68
C VAL A 368 2.26 21.93 -6.32
N ASN A 369 1.52 21.81 -5.22
CA ASN A 369 2.11 21.81 -3.88
C ASN A 369 2.96 20.56 -3.62
N LEU A 370 2.69 19.48 -4.34
CA LEU A 370 3.48 18.24 -4.29
C LEU A 370 4.87 18.39 -4.88
N LEU A 371 5.12 19.40 -5.69
CA LEU A 371 6.46 19.74 -6.19
C LEU A 371 7.40 20.18 -5.06
N GLY A 372 6.86 20.78 -4.00
CA GLY A 372 7.64 21.11 -2.80
C GLY A 372 7.86 19.88 -1.92
N TYR A 373 6.77 19.26 -1.51
CA TYR A 373 6.78 18.00 -0.75
C TYR A 373 5.70 17.07 -1.31
N PRO A 374 6.00 15.80 -1.61
CA PRO A 374 7.23 15.09 -1.27
C PRO A 374 8.36 15.16 -2.31
N LEU A 375 8.18 15.81 -3.48
CA LEU A 375 9.12 15.68 -4.59
C LEU A 375 10.43 16.48 -4.42
N GLY A 376 10.40 17.62 -3.74
CA GLY A 376 11.58 18.50 -3.60
C GLY A 376 12.06 19.13 -4.91
N VAL A 377 11.20 19.22 -5.94
CA VAL A 377 11.50 19.83 -7.24
C VAL A 377 11.52 21.35 -7.13
N VAL A 378 10.62 21.91 -6.34
CA VAL A 378 10.55 23.32 -6.02
C VAL A 378 11.05 23.51 -4.59
N THR A 379 12.16 24.25 -4.44
CA THR A 379 12.80 24.55 -3.14
C THR A 379 12.80 26.03 -2.80
N ASP A 380 12.46 26.90 -3.75
CA ASP A 380 12.33 28.33 -3.50
C ASP A 380 11.13 28.61 -2.60
N ARG A 381 11.40 29.14 -1.40
CA ARG A 381 10.37 29.40 -0.39
C ARG A 381 9.32 30.41 -0.85
N GLY A 382 9.73 31.42 -1.62
CA GLY A 382 8.82 32.45 -2.10
C GLY A 382 7.82 31.88 -3.10
N LEU A 383 8.30 31.03 -4.00
CA LEU A 383 7.44 30.31 -4.95
C LEU A 383 6.49 29.35 -4.23
N LEU A 384 7.01 28.53 -3.31
CA LEU A 384 6.17 27.59 -2.54
C LEU A 384 5.04 28.30 -1.79
N LEU A 385 5.33 29.44 -1.13
CA LEU A 385 4.30 30.18 -0.40
C LEU A 385 3.28 30.84 -1.36
N ARG A 386 3.72 31.29 -2.54
CA ARG A 386 2.82 31.84 -3.56
C ARG A 386 1.88 30.77 -4.10
N ASP A 387 2.42 29.61 -4.45
CA ASP A 387 1.65 28.49 -4.97
C ASP A 387 0.66 27.97 -3.91
N LEU A 388 1.10 27.80 -2.66
CA LEU A 388 0.23 27.41 -1.55
C LEU A 388 -0.95 28.38 -1.37
N ALA A 389 -0.69 29.69 -1.33
CA ALA A 389 -1.73 30.70 -1.15
C ALA A 389 -2.71 30.74 -2.35
N TYR A 390 -2.21 30.53 -3.57
CA TYR A 390 -3.04 30.48 -4.76
C TYR A 390 -3.98 29.28 -4.77
N TYR A 391 -3.45 28.08 -4.51
CA TYR A 391 -4.20 26.82 -4.58
C TYR A 391 -5.09 26.58 -3.35
N ASP A 392 -4.77 27.11 -2.17
CA ASP A 392 -5.64 27.02 -0.98
C ASP A 392 -7.04 27.61 -1.24
N ALA A 393 -7.11 28.66 -2.04
CA ALA A 393 -8.37 29.29 -2.46
C ALA A 393 -9.14 28.49 -3.54
N LYS A 394 -8.54 27.47 -4.13
CA LYS A 394 -9.11 26.67 -5.23
C LYS A 394 -9.56 25.29 -4.81
N ILE A 395 -9.09 24.81 -3.67
CA ILE A 395 -9.41 23.47 -3.17
C ILE A 395 -10.90 23.33 -2.89
N ASP A 396 -11.50 22.27 -3.44
CA ASP A 396 -12.83 21.82 -3.07
C ASP A 396 -12.78 21.28 -1.64
N ARG A 397 -13.54 21.88 -0.74
CA ARG A 397 -13.55 21.53 0.70
C ARG A 397 -14.79 20.72 1.09
N VAL A 398 -15.42 20.05 0.10
CA VAL A 398 -16.60 19.19 0.33
C VAL A 398 -16.20 17.82 0.90
#